data_416319ff2d911f7c94fd1015dd543559
#
_entry.id   416319ff2d911f7c94fd1015dd543559
#
_cell.length_a   1.000
_cell.length_b   1.000
_cell.length_c   1.000
_cell.angle_alpha   90.00
_cell.angle_beta   90.00
_cell.angle_gamma   90.00
#
_symmetry.space_group_name_H-M   'P 1'
#
loop_
_entity.id
_entity.type
_entity.pdbx_description
1 polymer ?
#
loop_
_entity_poly.entity_id
_entity_poly.type
_entity_poly.pdbx_seq_one_letter_code
_entity_poly.pdbx_strand_id
1 'polypeptide(L)'
;LGDYLAEDELDGIRICREVVSHLNWRKKGPGATLPIDEPLYDQEELLGLVNEDLRVPFDIRDVIARTVDGSRFEEFKPLYGPTLVTGWASIHGYPIGIVGNNGPLLSEPSEKAAQFIQLCNQIDVPILFLHNITGYIVGTDFEQGGITKNGSKMINAVANSTVPHISIIVGASYGAGNYGMSGRAYGTRFTYIWPTAKIAVMGPKQMAGVMSIVQRAAAERRGIEFDEEADAKRAGIAEHWAEERSKGLFATSRVSDDGMIDPRDTRTVIAISLSICHNQDVAGTKEFGTWRM
;
A
#
# COMPACT_ATOMS: atom_id res chain seq x y z
N LEU A 1 -13.56 3.00 35.34
CA LEU A 1 -13.24 4.28 36.00
C LEU A 1 -12.23 5.01 35.12
N GLY A 2 -12.63 6.13 34.52
CA GLY A 2 -11.77 6.97 33.71
C GLY A 2 -11.19 8.11 34.54
N ASP A 3 -9.97 8.53 34.19
CA ASP A 3 -9.30 9.68 34.83
C ASP A 3 -9.84 10.99 34.26
N TYR A 4 -10.36 10.98 33.05
CA TYR A 4 -10.93 12.14 32.37
C TYR A 4 -12.26 11.77 31.72
N LEU A 5 -13.16 12.76 31.68
CA LEU A 5 -14.42 12.69 30.95
C LEU A 5 -14.37 13.71 29.81
N ALA A 6 -14.49 13.23 28.57
CA ALA A 6 -14.59 14.08 27.40
C ALA A 6 -16.07 14.36 27.06
N GLU A 7 -16.36 15.55 26.58
CA GLU A 7 -17.71 15.93 26.13
C GLU A 7 -18.03 15.34 24.75
N ASP A 8 -17.04 15.26 23.87
CA ASP A 8 -17.12 14.68 22.53
C ASP A 8 -15.74 14.16 22.07
N GLU A 9 -15.65 13.68 20.81
CA GLU A 9 -14.40 13.15 20.26
C GLU A 9 -13.30 14.19 20.15
N LEU A 10 -13.64 15.45 19.83
CA LEU A 10 -12.67 16.55 19.73
C LEU A 10 -12.09 16.90 21.08
N ASP A 11 -12.95 16.95 22.11
CA ASP A 11 -12.52 17.17 23.47
C ASP A 11 -11.66 16.01 23.99
N GLY A 12 -12.00 14.77 23.62
CA GLY A 12 -11.18 13.59 23.88
C GLY A 12 -9.78 13.70 23.30
N ILE A 13 -9.67 14.15 22.05
CA ILE A 13 -8.38 14.40 21.37
C ILE A 13 -7.61 15.52 22.08
N ARG A 14 -8.28 16.61 22.47
CA ARG A 14 -7.67 17.71 23.22
C ARG A 14 -7.07 17.22 24.54
N ILE A 15 -7.84 16.48 25.32
CA ILE A 15 -7.39 15.89 26.59
C ILE A 15 -6.20 14.97 26.37
N CYS A 16 -6.24 14.08 25.38
CA CYS A 16 -5.12 13.22 25.03
C CYS A 16 -3.85 14.01 24.70
N ARG A 17 -3.96 15.11 23.94
CA ARG A 17 -2.84 15.99 23.62
C ARG A 17 -2.26 16.65 24.86
N GLU A 18 -3.10 17.09 25.78
CA GLU A 18 -2.66 17.66 27.08
C GLU A 18 -1.91 16.63 27.92
N VAL A 19 -2.45 15.42 28.07
CA VAL A 19 -1.78 14.32 28.80
C VAL A 19 -0.41 14.03 28.19
N VAL A 20 -0.34 13.88 26.85
CA VAL A 20 0.92 13.62 26.14
C VAL A 20 1.91 14.78 26.32
N SER A 21 1.45 16.04 26.36
CA SER A 21 2.33 17.19 26.56
C SER A 21 3.08 17.17 27.89
N HIS A 22 2.53 16.51 28.91
CA HIS A 22 3.14 16.39 30.24
C HIS A 22 4.20 15.27 30.30
N LEU A 23 4.31 14.40 29.32
CA LEU A 23 5.26 13.28 29.31
C LEU A 23 6.72 13.70 29.13
N ASN A 24 6.98 15.00 28.88
CA ASN A 24 8.32 15.54 28.60
C ASN A 24 9.07 14.71 27.55
N TRP A 25 8.36 14.26 26.53
CA TRP A 25 8.92 13.41 25.46
C TRP A 25 9.98 14.18 24.66
N ARG A 26 11.10 13.53 24.42
CA ARG A 26 12.16 14.05 23.54
C ARG A 26 12.43 13.05 22.43
N LYS A 27 12.46 13.55 21.22
CA LYS A 27 12.84 12.77 20.03
C LYS A 27 14.28 12.29 20.20
N LYS A 28 14.53 11.00 19.95
CA LYS A 28 15.85 10.38 20.06
C LYS A 28 16.57 10.26 18.72
N GLY A 29 15.82 9.98 17.66
CA GLY A 29 16.36 9.89 16.31
C GLY A 29 16.61 11.26 15.68
N PRO A 30 17.28 11.30 14.53
CA PRO A 30 17.56 12.54 13.81
C PRO A 30 16.26 13.19 13.33
N GLY A 31 16.25 14.52 13.30
CA GLY A 31 15.22 15.29 12.61
C GLY A 31 15.36 15.21 11.10
N ALA A 32 14.59 16.04 10.39
CA ALA A 32 14.78 16.25 8.97
C ALA A 32 16.21 16.77 8.71
N THR A 33 16.90 16.19 7.75
CA THR A 33 18.33 16.49 7.45
C THR A 33 18.53 17.21 6.13
N LEU A 34 17.50 17.24 5.28
CA LEU A 34 17.53 17.85 3.95
C LEU A 34 16.68 19.13 3.92
N PRO A 35 16.90 20.03 2.94
CA PRO A 35 16.03 21.17 2.73
C PRO A 35 14.58 20.77 2.46
N ILE A 36 13.65 21.55 3.00
CA ILE A 36 12.22 21.39 2.77
C ILE A 36 11.80 22.33 1.65
N ASP A 37 11.36 21.76 0.54
CA ASP A 37 10.85 22.50 -0.60
C ASP A 37 9.43 22.05 -0.93
N GLU A 38 8.54 22.98 -1.23
CA GLU A 38 7.20 22.62 -1.70
C GLU A 38 7.28 21.92 -3.06
N PRO A 39 6.37 20.97 -3.34
CA PRO A 39 6.24 20.39 -4.68
C PRO A 39 6.01 21.46 -5.74
N LEU A 40 6.50 21.22 -6.95
CA LEU A 40 6.29 22.11 -8.10
C LEU A 40 4.85 22.04 -8.65
N TYR A 41 4.15 20.94 -8.36
CA TYR A 41 2.78 20.67 -8.81
C TYR A 41 1.81 20.83 -7.65
N ASP A 42 0.60 21.34 -7.96
CA ASP A 42 -0.43 21.58 -6.96
C ASP A 42 -0.99 20.27 -6.40
N GLN A 43 -1.06 20.18 -5.08
CA GLN A 43 -1.62 19.02 -4.38
C GLN A 43 -3.13 18.87 -4.60
N GLU A 44 -3.86 19.95 -4.92
CA GLU A 44 -5.28 19.88 -5.30
C GLU A 44 -5.51 18.97 -6.51
N GLU A 45 -4.56 18.87 -7.42
CA GLU A 45 -4.65 17.99 -8.59
C GLU A 45 -4.74 16.50 -8.24
N LEU A 46 -4.32 16.10 -7.03
CA LEU A 46 -4.44 14.72 -6.56
C LEU A 46 -5.89 14.24 -6.51
N LEU A 47 -6.86 15.14 -6.33
CA LEU A 47 -8.29 14.81 -6.33
C LEU A 47 -8.79 14.29 -7.69
N GLY A 48 -8.14 14.70 -8.79
CA GLY A 48 -8.52 14.29 -10.15
C GLY A 48 -7.62 13.21 -10.76
N LEU A 49 -6.50 12.89 -10.12
CA LEU A 49 -5.51 11.97 -10.68
C LEU A 49 -5.95 10.51 -10.65
N VAL A 50 -6.57 10.07 -9.56
CA VAL A 50 -6.97 8.67 -9.37
C VAL A 50 -8.47 8.55 -9.49
N ASN A 51 -8.91 7.88 -10.56
CA ASN A 51 -10.31 7.65 -10.85
C ASN A 51 -10.88 6.53 -9.96
N GLU A 52 -12.17 6.62 -9.60
CA GLU A 52 -12.90 5.51 -8.94
C GLU A 52 -12.98 4.26 -9.84
N ASP A 53 -13.01 4.44 -11.15
CA ASP A 53 -12.91 3.34 -12.10
C ASP A 53 -11.44 2.92 -12.26
N LEU A 54 -11.07 1.83 -11.62
CA LEU A 54 -9.71 1.27 -11.64
C LEU A 54 -9.24 0.82 -13.03
N ARG A 55 -10.10 0.86 -14.05
CA ARG A 55 -9.73 0.62 -15.47
C ARG A 55 -9.12 1.84 -16.13
N VAL A 56 -9.31 3.02 -15.54
CA VAL A 56 -8.68 4.26 -15.99
C VAL A 56 -7.27 4.31 -15.41
N PRO A 57 -6.22 4.12 -16.24
CA PRO A 57 -4.84 4.12 -15.76
C PRO A 57 -4.38 5.55 -15.41
N PHE A 58 -3.48 5.64 -14.45
CA PHE A 58 -2.71 6.85 -14.15
C PHE A 58 -1.26 6.48 -13.89
N ASP A 59 -0.33 7.41 -14.03
CA ASP A 59 1.06 7.18 -13.69
C ASP A 59 1.30 7.53 -12.21
N ILE A 60 1.83 6.59 -11.43
CA ILE A 60 2.14 6.79 -10.02
C ILE A 60 3.17 7.90 -9.79
N ARG A 61 4.00 8.22 -10.82
CA ARG A 61 4.95 9.34 -10.79
C ARG A 61 4.24 10.68 -10.63
N ASP A 62 3.01 10.81 -11.12
CA ASP A 62 2.21 12.02 -10.95
C ASP A 62 1.81 12.25 -9.49
N VAL A 63 1.54 11.17 -8.74
CA VAL A 63 1.31 11.23 -7.30
C VAL A 63 2.62 11.58 -6.59
N ILE A 64 3.72 10.93 -6.94
CA ILE A 64 5.04 11.18 -6.36
C ILE A 64 5.44 12.65 -6.54
N ALA A 65 5.30 13.20 -7.75
CA ALA A 65 5.68 14.57 -8.07
C ALA A 65 4.93 15.63 -7.26
N ARG A 66 3.70 15.33 -6.79
CA ARG A 66 2.88 16.21 -5.94
C ARG A 66 3.08 15.98 -4.44
N THR A 67 3.96 15.05 -4.08
CA THR A 67 4.16 14.65 -2.69
C THR A 67 5.57 14.94 -2.19
N VAL A 68 6.59 14.79 -3.04
CA VAL A 68 8.00 14.90 -2.64
C VAL A 68 8.54 16.31 -2.71
N ASP A 69 9.58 16.60 -1.94
CA ASP A 69 10.23 17.91 -1.87
C ASP A 69 10.72 18.37 -3.25
N GLY A 70 10.23 19.55 -3.69
CA GLY A 70 10.58 20.15 -4.96
C GLY A 70 10.28 19.26 -6.18
N SER A 71 9.38 18.29 -6.04
CA SER A 71 9.06 17.27 -7.06
C SER A 71 10.30 16.48 -7.54
N ARG A 72 11.35 16.42 -6.71
CA ARG A 72 12.61 15.72 -7.04
C ARG A 72 12.48 14.23 -6.71
N PHE A 73 12.52 13.42 -7.74
CA PHE A 73 12.48 11.96 -7.63
C PHE A 73 13.58 11.34 -8.50
N GLU A 74 14.50 10.64 -7.86
CA GLU A 74 15.58 9.91 -8.54
C GLU A 74 15.16 8.46 -8.73
N GLU A 75 14.69 8.13 -9.93
CA GLU A 75 14.15 6.80 -10.24
C GLU A 75 15.27 5.75 -10.37
N PHE A 76 15.12 4.66 -9.61
CA PHE A 76 16.00 3.50 -9.66
C PHE A 76 15.53 2.51 -10.73
N LYS A 77 16.40 2.18 -11.69
CA LYS A 77 16.14 1.25 -12.79
C LYS A 77 14.85 1.53 -13.59
N PRO A 78 14.67 2.73 -14.16
CA PRO A 78 13.43 3.09 -14.85
C PRO A 78 13.10 2.19 -16.04
N LEU A 79 14.12 1.61 -16.72
CA LEU A 79 13.94 0.76 -17.90
C LEU A 79 13.72 -0.73 -17.56
N TYR A 80 13.92 -1.15 -16.31
CA TYR A 80 13.74 -2.53 -15.87
C TYR A 80 12.48 -2.66 -15.03
N GLY A 81 11.59 -3.61 -15.37
CA GLY A 81 10.32 -3.81 -14.67
C GLY A 81 9.45 -2.54 -14.57
N PRO A 82 9.05 -1.92 -15.69
CA PRO A 82 8.45 -0.58 -15.71
C PRO A 82 7.07 -0.49 -15.06
N THR A 83 6.41 -1.62 -14.79
CA THR A 83 5.13 -1.66 -14.06
C THR A 83 5.27 -1.39 -12.57
N LEU A 84 6.50 -1.24 -12.08
CA LEU A 84 6.81 -0.81 -10.73
C LEU A 84 7.82 0.35 -10.77
N VAL A 85 7.49 1.44 -10.11
CA VAL A 85 8.35 2.61 -9.94
C VAL A 85 9.08 2.52 -8.60
N THR A 86 10.40 2.66 -8.60
CA THR A 86 11.22 2.68 -7.39
C THR A 86 12.21 3.83 -7.47
N GLY A 87 12.49 4.50 -6.38
CA GLY A 87 13.45 5.60 -6.39
C GLY A 87 13.57 6.33 -5.06
N TRP A 88 14.45 7.31 -5.05
CA TRP A 88 14.83 8.10 -3.89
C TRP A 88 14.21 9.49 -3.94
N ALA A 89 13.77 9.97 -2.80
CA ALA A 89 13.21 11.32 -2.64
C ALA A 89 13.42 11.82 -1.20
N SER A 90 12.90 13.02 -0.93
CA SER A 90 12.67 13.51 0.43
C SER A 90 11.26 14.04 0.58
N ILE A 91 10.73 13.98 1.80
CA ILE A 91 9.44 14.56 2.15
C ILE A 91 9.61 15.31 3.47
N HIS A 92 9.35 16.61 3.46
CA HIS A 92 9.65 17.52 4.57
C HIS A 92 11.08 17.34 5.12
N GLY A 93 12.05 17.18 4.21
CA GLY A 93 13.46 17.01 4.52
C GLY A 93 13.85 15.65 5.10
N TYR A 94 12.94 14.68 5.21
CA TYR A 94 13.24 13.30 5.56
C TYR A 94 13.55 12.49 4.31
N PRO A 95 14.75 11.87 4.21
CA PRO A 95 15.03 10.93 3.12
C PRO A 95 14.05 9.74 3.15
N ILE A 96 13.62 9.30 1.97
CA ILE A 96 12.69 8.19 1.82
C ILE A 96 12.92 7.43 0.51
N GLY A 97 12.85 6.10 0.56
CA GLY A 97 12.70 5.27 -0.63
C GLY A 97 11.23 5.16 -1.00
N ILE A 98 10.89 5.16 -2.27
CA ILE A 98 9.51 5.04 -2.75
C ILE A 98 9.39 3.81 -3.64
N VAL A 99 8.33 3.03 -3.44
CA VAL A 99 7.91 1.88 -4.26
C VAL A 99 6.45 2.10 -4.64
N GLY A 100 6.16 2.28 -5.93
CA GLY A 100 4.81 2.57 -6.41
C GLY A 100 4.41 1.72 -7.62
N ASN A 101 3.14 1.33 -7.71
CA ASN A 101 2.67 0.49 -8.81
C ASN A 101 2.17 1.32 -10.00
N ASN A 102 2.62 0.94 -11.20
CA ASN A 102 2.08 1.37 -12.49
C ASN A 102 1.43 0.22 -13.28
N GLY A 103 1.18 -0.91 -12.63
CA GLY A 103 0.59 -2.08 -13.25
C GLY A 103 0.77 -3.34 -12.40
N PRO A 104 0.51 -4.52 -12.96
CA PRO A 104 0.63 -5.78 -12.25
C PRO A 104 2.08 -6.08 -11.86
N LEU A 105 2.26 -6.88 -10.81
CA LEU A 105 3.56 -7.41 -10.43
C LEU A 105 3.91 -8.60 -11.33
N LEU A 106 4.99 -8.43 -12.09
CA LEU A 106 5.64 -9.45 -12.92
C LEU A 106 6.96 -9.89 -12.24
N SER A 107 7.72 -10.75 -12.88
CA SER A 107 9.01 -11.23 -12.40
C SER A 107 10.01 -10.08 -12.22
N GLU A 108 10.25 -9.30 -13.27
CA GLU A 108 11.23 -8.21 -13.27
C GLU A 108 10.91 -7.09 -12.25
N PRO A 109 9.65 -6.57 -12.18
CA PRO A 109 9.26 -5.62 -11.15
C PRO A 109 9.49 -6.16 -9.72
N SER A 110 9.21 -7.44 -9.49
CA SER A 110 9.41 -8.07 -8.19
C SER A 110 10.88 -8.16 -7.79
N GLU A 111 11.76 -8.48 -8.73
CA GLU A 111 13.21 -8.49 -8.51
C GLU A 111 13.76 -7.09 -8.27
N LYS A 112 13.30 -6.10 -9.05
CA LYS A 112 13.65 -4.68 -8.85
C LYS A 112 13.27 -4.21 -7.45
N ALA A 113 12.03 -4.48 -7.02
CA ALA A 113 11.57 -4.12 -5.69
C ALA A 113 12.40 -4.79 -4.61
N ALA A 114 12.64 -6.09 -4.74
CA ALA A 114 13.44 -6.85 -3.77
C ALA A 114 14.84 -6.24 -3.58
N GLN A 115 15.50 -5.86 -4.66
CA GLN A 115 16.79 -5.19 -4.59
C GLN A 115 16.69 -3.80 -3.96
N PHE A 116 15.69 -3.00 -4.36
CA PHE A 116 15.52 -1.64 -3.87
C PHE A 116 15.22 -1.60 -2.37
N ILE A 117 14.37 -2.51 -1.86
CA ILE A 117 14.09 -2.65 -0.44
C ILE A 117 15.36 -2.98 0.36
N GLN A 118 16.24 -3.85 -0.18
CA GLN A 118 17.51 -4.14 0.45
C GLN A 118 18.42 -2.90 0.51
N LEU A 119 18.49 -2.13 -0.58
CA LEU A 119 19.28 -0.90 -0.61
C LEU A 119 18.78 0.10 0.44
N CYS A 120 17.46 0.29 0.58
CA CYS A 120 16.90 1.14 1.63
C CYS A 120 17.32 0.68 3.03
N ASN A 121 17.32 -0.63 3.28
CA ASN A 121 17.78 -1.19 4.56
C ASN A 121 19.28 -1.00 4.77
N GLN A 122 20.11 -1.08 3.71
CA GLN A 122 21.56 -0.89 3.83
C GLN A 122 21.93 0.52 4.28
N ILE A 123 21.14 1.52 3.89
CA ILE A 123 21.39 2.93 4.21
C ILE A 123 20.42 3.50 5.26
N ASP A 124 19.67 2.63 5.94
CA ASP A 124 18.79 2.99 7.06
C ASP A 124 17.70 4.03 6.70
N VAL A 125 17.13 3.91 5.50
CA VAL A 125 16.09 4.83 4.99
C VAL A 125 14.71 4.19 5.01
N PRO A 126 13.67 4.86 5.59
CA PRO A 126 12.29 4.41 5.53
C PRO A 126 11.77 4.24 4.11
N ILE A 127 10.74 3.42 3.92
CA ILE A 127 10.16 3.16 2.61
C ILE A 127 8.68 3.55 2.59
N LEU A 128 8.28 4.32 1.56
CA LEU A 128 6.90 4.61 1.21
C LEU A 128 6.44 3.65 0.12
N PHE A 129 5.35 2.93 0.38
CA PHE A 129 4.67 2.08 -0.60
C PHE A 129 3.39 2.77 -1.06
N LEU A 130 3.27 3.04 -2.37
CA LEU A 130 2.08 3.60 -3.00
C LEU A 130 1.36 2.49 -3.76
N HIS A 131 0.24 2.02 -3.21
CA HIS A 131 -0.48 0.88 -3.76
C HIS A 131 -1.43 1.32 -4.87
N ASN A 132 -1.22 0.78 -6.06
CA ASN A 132 -2.17 0.71 -7.15
C ASN A 132 -2.00 -0.65 -7.84
N ILE A 133 -2.35 -1.73 -7.11
CA ILE A 133 -2.04 -3.10 -7.48
C ILE A 133 -3.28 -3.99 -7.49
N THR A 134 -3.53 -4.62 -8.62
CA THR A 134 -4.60 -5.61 -8.81
C THR A 134 -4.15 -7.04 -8.52
N GLY A 135 -2.86 -7.26 -8.30
CA GLY A 135 -2.27 -8.55 -7.93
C GLY A 135 -0.99 -8.87 -8.69
N TYR A 136 -0.40 -10.00 -8.37
CA TYR A 136 0.60 -10.64 -9.23
C TYR A 136 -0.08 -11.18 -10.47
N ILE A 137 0.61 -11.11 -11.60
CA ILE A 137 0.12 -11.71 -12.84
C ILE A 137 0.00 -13.22 -12.69
N VAL A 138 -1.06 -13.80 -13.26
CA VAL A 138 -1.32 -15.23 -13.25
C VAL A 138 -1.39 -15.75 -14.67
N GLY A 139 -1.11 -17.03 -14.85
CA GLY A 139 -1.18 -17.72 -16.15
C GLY A 139 0.01 -18.64 -16.36
N THR A 140 -0.16 -19.67 -17.18
CA THR A 140 0.82 -20.74 -17.39
C THR A 140 2.20 -20.21 -17.80
N ASP A 141 2.24 -19.26 -18.73
CA ASP A 141 3.50 -18.68 -19.22
C ASP A 141 4.25 -17.91 -18.13
N PHE A 142 3.52 -17.16 -17.30
CA PHE A 142 4.10 -16.42 -16.18
C PHE A 142 4.57 -17.34 -15.07
N GLU A 143 3.80 -18.39 -14.76
CA GLU A 143 4.18 -19.39 -13.74
C GLU A 143 5.43 -20.16 -14.19
N GLN A 144 5.48 -20.59 -15.42
CA GLN A 144 6.66 -21.23 -16.00
C GLN A 144 7.85 -20.26 -16.15
N GLY A 145 7.57 -18.98 -16.41
CA GLY A 145 8.55 -17.88 -16.42
C GLY A 145 9.10 -17.50 -15.05
N GLY A 146 8.64 -18.14 -13.97
CA GLY A 146 9.21 -17.98 -12.62
C GLY A 146 8.60 -16.89 -11.77
N ILE A 147 7.38 -16.43 -12.05
CA ILE A 147 6.71 -15.39 -11.24
C ILE A 147 6.58 -15.77 -9.76
N THR A 148 6.28 -17.03 -9.46
CA THR A 148 6.18 -17.52 -8.08
C THR A 148 7.52 -17.39 -7.34
N LYS A 149 8.62 -17.72 -8.00
CA LYS A 149 9.97 -17.61 -7.47
C LYS A 149 10.37 -16.14 -7.28
N ASN A 150 10.20 -15.32 -8.31
CA ASN A 150 10.63 -13.92 -8.28
C ASN A 150 9.71 -13.05 -7.40
N GLY A 151 8.40 -13.29 -7.41
CA GLY A 151 7.46 -12.68 -6.50
C GLY A 151 7.76 -13.00 -5.03
N SER A 152 8.20 -14.24 -4.73
CA SER A 152 8.59 -14.61 -3.37
C SER A 152 9.82 -13.85 -2.87
N LYS A 153 10.73 -13.41 -3.76
CA LYS A 153 11.88 -12.57 -3.38
C LYS A 153 11.42 -11.21 -2.87
N MET A 154 10.45 -10.58 -3.56
CA MET A 154 9.87 -9.31 -3.11
C MET A 154 9.20 -9.45 -1.75
N ILE A 155 8.36 -10.46 -1.56
CA ILE A 155 7.69 -10.74 -0.29
C ILE A 155 8.72 -11.01 0.82
N ASN A 156 9.78 -11.77 0.53
CA ASN A 156 10.88 -12.01 1.47
C ASN A 156 11.56 -10.69 1.86
N ALA A 157 11.86 -9.82 0.90
CA ALA A 157 12.47 -8.53 1.17
C ALA A 157 11.59 -7.65 2.07
N VAL A 158 10.28 -7.58 1.80
CA VAL A 158 9.31 -6.85 2.63
C VAL A 158 9.24 -7.44 4.04
N ALA A 159 9.13 -8.77 4.15
CA ALA A 159 8.95 -9.47 5.44
C ALA A 159 10.16 -9.36 6.37
N ASN A 160 11.37 -9.26 5.82
CA ASN A 160 12.61 -9.15 6.59
C ASN A 160 13.14 -7.74 6.75
N SER A 161 12.57 -6.77 6.05
CA SER A 161 12.95 -5.36 6.18
C SER A 161 12.62 -4.83 7.57
N THR A 162 13.55 -4.11 8.18
CA THR A 162 13.39 -3.51 9.52
C THR A 162 13.34 -1.99 9.51
N VAL A 163 13.60 -1.34 8.37
CA VAL A 163 13.30 0.09 8.25
C VAL A 163 11.78 0.32 8.30
N PRO A 164 11.32 1.45 8.84
CA PRO A 164 9.89 1.76 8.85
C PRO A 164 9.29 1.75 7.45
N HIS A 165 8.17 1.05 7.28
CA HIS A 165 7.34 1.08 6.09
C HIS A 165 6.13 1.96 6.34
N ILE A 166 5.79 2.82 5.39
CA ILE A 166 4.56 3.61 5.34
C ILE A 166 3.86 3.19 4.04
N SER A 167 2.60 2.78 4.12
CA SER A 167 1.83 2.37 2.95
C SER A 167 0.63 3.27 2.76
N ILE A 168 0.40 3.72 1.53
CA ILE A 168 -0.81 4.45 1.15
C ILE A 168 -1.48 3.71 -0.01
N ILE A 169 -2.73 3.32 0.21
CA ILE A 169 -3.55 2.71 -0.84
C ILE A 169 -4.20 3.85 -1.61
N VAL A 170 -3.64 4.18 -2.77
CA VAL A 170 -4.10 5.29 -3.62
C VAL A 170 -5.13 4.85 -4.66
N GLY A 171 -5.05 3.59 -5.12
CA GLY A 171 -5.97 2.98 -6.08
C GLY A 171 -6.46 1.62 -5.59
N ALA A 172 -5.96 0.54 -6.18
CA ALA A 172 -6.28 -0.82 -5.74
C ALA A 172 -5.18 -1.43 -4.85
N SER A 173 -5.59 -2.36 -3.98
CA SER A 173 -4.64 -3.23 -3.26
C SER A 173 -5.27 -4.61 -3.05
N TYR A 174 -5.02 -5.55 -3.98
CA TYR A 174 -5.67 -6.84 -4.02
C TYR A 174 -4.73 -8.02 -3.79
N GLY A 175 -5.20 -8.99 -3.01
CA GLY A 175 -4.60 -10.31 -2.84
C GLY A 175 -3.14 -10.29 -2.39
N ALA A 176 -2.32 -11.15 -2.99
CA ALA A 176 -0.89 -11.23 -2.71
C ALA A 176 -0.11 -9.99 -3.16
N GLY A 177 -0.67 -9.16 -4.06
CA GLY A 177 -0.11 -7.85 -4.41
C GLY A 177 -0.03 -6.92 -3.20
N ASN A 178 -1.04 -6.96 -2.32
CA ASN A 178 -1.01 -6.24 -1.04
C ASN A 178 0.19 -6.67 -0.18
N TYR A 179 0.52 -7.96 -0.16
CA TYR A 179 1.68 -8.48 0.58
C TYR A 179 3.00 -7.99 0.01
N GLY A 180 3.18 -8.06 -1.31
CA GLY A 180 4.38 -7.56 -1.99
C GLY A 180 4.59 -6.06 -1.79
N MET A 181 3.51 -5.30 -1.66
CA MET A 181 3.55 -3.85 -1.43
C MET A 181 3.53 -3.47 0.06
N SER A 182 3.94 -4.36 0.96
CA SER A 182 3.96 -4.09 2.41
C SER A 182 2.60 -3.71 2.96
N GLY A 183 1.60 -4.57 2.77
CA GLY A 183 0.30 -4.40 3.42
C GLY A 183 0.35 -4.66 4.92
N ARG A 184 -0.76 -4.38 5.60
CA ARG A 184 -0.90 -4.43 7.08
C ARG A 184 -0.34 -5.70 7.73
N ALA A 185 -0.47 -6.85 7.05
CA ALA A 185 0.00 -8.14 7.56
C ALA A 185 1.52 -8.24 7.77
N TYR A 186 2.31 -7.35 7.16
CA TYR A 186 3.78 -7.35 7.25
C TYR A 186 4.32 -6.33 8.25
N GLY A 187 3.51 -5.89 9.20
CA GLY A 187 3.97 -5.00 10.26
C GLY A 187 4.30 -3.58 9.79
N THR A 188 3.68 -3.15 8.69
CA THR A 188 3.79 -1.77 8.20
C THR A 188 3.51 -0.80 9.32
N ARG A 189 4.40 0.18 9.50
CA ARG A 189 4.33 1.11 10.63
C ARG A 189 3.09 1.99 10.58
N PHE A 190 2.70 2.41 9.35
CA PHE A 190 1.46 3.13 9.08
C PHE A 190 0.88 2.67 7.76
N THR A 191 -0.43 2.48 7.71
CA THR A 191 -1.19 2.16 6.50
C THR A 191 -2.34 3.14 6.39
N TYR A 192 -2.40 3.91 5.30
CA TYR A 192 -3.48 4.85 5.02
C TYR A 192 -4.18 4.47 3.72
N ILE A 193 -5.41 4.96 3.56
CA ILE A 193 -6.21 4.71 2.37
C ILE A 193 -6.84 6.00 1.86
N TRP A 194 -6.86 6.20 0.54
CA TRP A 194 -7.64 7.27 -0.08
C TRP A 194 -9.12 6.90 -0.21
N PRO A 195 -10.05 7.87 -0.23
CA PRO A 195 -11.49 7.58 -0.27
C PRO A 195 -11.93 6.76 -1.48
N THR A 196 -11.29 6.94 -2.65
CA THR A 196 -11.59 6.22 -3.90
C THR A 196 -10.91 4.86 -3.98
N ALA A 197 -9.97 4.57 -3.08
CA ALA A 197 -9.19 3.35 -3.12
C ALA A 197 -9.99 2.11 -2.68
N LYS A 198 -9.55 0.95 -3.15
CA LYS A 198 -10.19 -0.34 -2.87
C LYS A 198 -9.18 -1.36 -2.36
N ILE A 199 -9.60 -2.15 -1.38
CA ILE A 199 -8.81 -3.25 -0.83
C ILE A 199 -9.66 -4.51 -0.73
N ALA A 200 -9.17 -5.64 -1.26
CA ALA A 200 -9.85 -6.92 -1.20
C ALA A 200 -8.89 -8.10 -1.42
N VAL A 201 -9.37 -9.30 -1.15
CA VAL A 201 -8.62 -10.53 -1.47
C VAL A 201 -8.48 -10.71 -2.98
N MET A 202 -9.52 -10.35 -3.75
CA MET A 202 -9.51 -10.33 -5.21
C MET A 202 -10.57 -9.36 -5.73
N GLY A 203 -10.48 -8.95 -6.98
CA GLY A 203 -11.49 -8.09 -7.60
C GLY A 203 -12.90 -8.69 -7.53
N PRO A 204 -13.95 -7.88 -7.38
CA PRO A 204 -15.32 -8.35 -7.19
C PRO A 204 -15.81 -9.30 -8.29
N LYS A 205 -15.56 -8.99 -9.55
CA LYS A 205 -15.90 -9.85 -10.70
C LYS A 205 -15.16 -11.19 -10.67
N GLN A 206 -13.87 -11.16 -10.33
CA GLN A 206 -13.09 -12.39 -10.21
C GLN A 206 -13.63 -13.26 -9.08
N MET A 207 -13.99 -12.67 -7.95
CA MET A 207 -14.59 -13.42 -6.84
C MET A 207 -15.89 -14.09 -7.24
N ALA A 208 -16.81 -13.38 -7.88
CA ALA A 208 -18.06 -13.95 -8.38
C ALA A 208 -17.79 -15.08 -9.38
N GLY A 209 -16.89 -14.90 -10.33
CA GLY A 209 -16.51 -15.92 -11.32
C GLY A 209 -15.92 -17.18 -10.69
N VAL A 210 -15.02 -17.04 -9.71
CA VAL A 210 -14.45 -18.19 -8.98
C VAL A 210 -15.56 -18.95 -8.22
N MET A 211 -16.50 -18.25 -7.59
CA MET A 211 -17.64 -18.89 -6.92
C MET A 211 -18.48 -19.70 -7.90
N SER A 212 -18.78 -19.18 -9.09
CA SER A 212 -19.51 -19.89 -10.15
C SER A 212 -18.79 -21.14 -10.59
N ILE A 213 -17.46 -21.05 -10.85
CA ILE A 213 -16.63 -22.21 -11.23
C ILE A 213 -16.69 -23.30 -10.17
N VAL A 214 -16.54 -22.96 -8.91
CA VAL A 214 -16.58 -23.92 -7.78
C VAL A 214 -17.96 -24.59 -7.68
N GLN A 215 -19.04 -23.82 -7.85
CA GLN A 215 -20.41 -24.37 -7.78
C GLN A 215 -20.70 -25.28 -8.98
N ARG A 216 -20.28 -24.90 -10.18
CA ARG A 216 -20.42 -25.74 -11.39
C ARG A 216 -19.69 -27.08 -11.22
N ALA A 217 -18.45 -27.06 -10.78
CA ALA A 217 -17.67 -28.26 -10.49
C ALA A 217 -18.29 -29.13 -9.35
N ALA A 218 -18.97 -28.50 -8.40
CA ALA A 218 -19.66 -29.23 -7.34
C ALA A 218 -20.96 -29.88 -7.84
N ALA A 219 -21.72 -29.23 -8.73
CA ALA A 219 -22.92 -29.78 -9.37
C ALA A 219 -22.55 -30.99 -10.24
N GLU A 220 -21.50 -30.85 -11.07
CA GLU A 220 -20.98 -31.93 -11.92
C GLU A 220 -20.59 -33.17 -11.09
N ARG A 221 -19.84 -33.00 -10.02
CA ARG A 221 -19.47 -34.09 -9.10
C ARG A 221 -20.66 -34.80 -8.44
N ARG A 222 -21.78 -34.10 -8.27
CA ARG A 222 -23.01 -34.64 -7.68
C ARG A 222 -23.98 -35.19 -8.71
N GLY A 223 -23.67 -35.06 -10.03
CA GLY A 223 -24.57 -35.44 -11.11
C GLY A 223 -25.86 -34.61 -11.15
N ILE A 224 -25.81 -33.36 -10.69
CA ILE A 224 -26.95 -32.43 -10.65
C ILE A 224 -26.79 -31.45 -11.82
N GLU A 225 -27.88 -31.18 -12.55
CA GLU A 225 -27.86 -30.14 -13.57
C GLU A 225 -27.56 -28.77 -12.95
N PHE A 226 -26.64 -28.04 -13.57
CA PHE A 226 -26.23 -26.73 -13.10
C PHE A 226 -27.23 -25.66 -13.58
N ASP A 227 -27.85 -24.97 -12.63
CA ASP A 227 -28.82 -23.89 -12.88
C ASP A 227 -28.05 -22.57 -13.16
N GLU A 228 -27.90 -22.25 -14.45
CA GLU A 228 -27.20 -21.06 -14.95
C GLU A 228 -27.89 -19.76 -14.52
N GLU A 229 -29.24 -19.71 -14.47
CA GLU A 229 -30.00 -18.52 -14.10
C GLU A 229 -29.84 -18.22 -12.61
N ALA A 230 -30.00 -19.24 -11.79
CA ALA A 230 -29.79 -19.11 -10.34
C ALA A 230 -28.32 -18.75 -10.03
N ASP A 231 -27.35 -19.27 -10.78
CA ASP A 231 -25.94 -18.93 -10.61
C ASP A 231 -25.65 -17.48 -10.99
N ALA A 232 -26.12 -17.01 -12.13
CA ALA A 232 -25.98 -15.62 -12.56
C ALA A 232 -26.53 -14.65 -11.54
N LYS A 233 -27.67 -14.96 -10.93
CA LYS A 233 -28.28 -14.14 -9.87
C LYS A 233 -27.41 -14.13 -8.60
N ARG A 234 -26.91 -15.29 -8.18
CA ARG A 234 -25.99 -15.39 -7.02
C ARG A 234 -24.67 -14.65 -7.29
N ALA A 235 -24.10 -14.79 -8.48
CA ALA A 235 -22.87 -14.12 -8.89
C ALA A 235 -23.04 -12.60 -8.85
N GLY A 236 -24.16 -12.07 -9.36
CA GLY A 236 -24.45 -10.63 -9.28
C GLY A 236 -24.55 -10.10 -7.85
N ILE A 237 -25.20 -10.87 -6.96
CA ILE A 237 -25.27 -10.52 -5.54
C ILE A 237 -23.89 -10.56 -4.90
N ALA A 238 -23.09 -11.59 -5.18
CA ALA A 238 -21.74 -11.74 -4.65
C ALA A 238 -20.80 -10.62 -5.13
N GLU A 239 -20.90 -10.24 -6.41
CA GLU A 239 -20.14 -9.12 -6.98
C GLU A 239 -20.48 -7.81 -6.29
N HIS A 240 -21.77 -7.51 -6.11
CA HIS A 240 -22.21 -6.30 -5.42
C HIS A 240 -21.70 -6.25 -3.98
N TRP A 241 -21.82 -7.32 -3.21
CA TRP A 241 -21.33 -7.36 -1.83
C TRP A 241 -19.79 -7.25 -1.76
N ALA A 242 -19.09 -7.87 -2.70
CA ALA A 242 -17.64 -7.77 -2.77
C ALA A 242 -17.19 -6.34 -3.11
N GLU A 243 -17.89 -5.66 -4.02
CA GLU A 243 -17.64 -4.26 -4.36
C GLU A 243 -17.82 -3.35 -3.14
N GLU A 244 -18.95 -3.45 -2.43
CA GLU A 244 -19.20 -2.64 -1.24
C GLU A 244 -18.15 -2.86 -0.14
N ARG A 245 -17.73 -4.11 0.06
CA ARG A 245 -16.75 -4.47 1.07
C ARG A 245 -15.29 -4.14 0.65
N SER A 246 -15.05 -3.88 -0.60
CA SER A 246 -13.72 -3.46 -1.08
C SER A 246 -13.43 -1.98 -0.87
N LYS A 247 -14.45 -1.15 -0.67
CA LYS A 247 -14.32 0.30 -0.53
C LYS A 247 -13.48 0.69 0.67
N GLY A 248 -12.70 1.76 0.54
CA GLY A 248 -11.85 2.29 1.61
C GLY A 248 -12.63 2.55 2.92
N LEU A 249 -13.84 3.12 2.83
CA LEU A 249 -14.66 3.38 4.00
C LEU A 249 -15.00 2.08 4.78
N PHE A 250 -15.28 0.98 4.07
CA PHE A 250 -15.49 -0.31 4.72
C PHE A 250 -14.24 -0.82 5.41
N ALA A 251 -13.07 -0.70 4.77
CA ALA A 251 -11.79 -1.11 5.32
C ALA A 251 -11.46 -0.32 6.61
N THR A 252 -11.55 1.00 6.56
CA THR A 252 -11.29 1.89 7.70
C THR A 252 -12.26 1.62 8.86
N SER A 253 -13.56 1.39 8.59
CA SER A 253 -14.53 1.04 9.62
C SER A 253 -14.22 -0.29 10.34
N ARG A 254 -13.37 -1.14 9.77
CA ARG A 254 -12.89 -2.40 10.34
C ARG A 254 -11.48 -2.34 10.88
N VAL A 255 -10.90 -1.12 10.96
CA VAL A 255 -9.53 -0.90 11.47
C VAL A 255 -8.49 -1.67 10.64
N SER A 256 -8.75 -1.82 9.33
CA SER A 256 -7.82 -2.47 8.40
C SER A 256 -6.64 -1.55 8.01
N ASP A 257 -6.77 -0.28 8.32
CA ASP A 257 -5.77 0.78 8.13
C ASP A 257 -5.70 1.69 9.36
N ASP A 258 -4.81 2.65 9.35
CA ASP A 258 -4.65 3.64 10.44
C ASP A 258 -5.48 4.91 10.17
N GLY A 259 -6.13 5.00 9.04
CA GLY A 259 -7.07 6.06 8.70
C GLY A 259 -7.22 6.31 7.20
N MET A 260 -8.40 6.78 6.86
CA MET A 260 -8.67 7.35 5.54
C MET A 260 -8.17 8.80 5.55
N ILE A 261 -7.42 9.17 4.52
CA ILE A 261 -6.84 10.50 4.39
C ILE A 261 -7.34 11.20 3.12
N ASP A 262 -7.50 12.51 3.19
CA ASP A 262 -7.69 13.32 2.00
C ASP A 262 -6.44 13.22 1.12
N PRO A 263 -6.56 12.97 -0.20
CA PRO A 263 -5.42 12.93 -1.10
C PRO A 263 -4.49 14.15 -0.99
N ARG A 264 -5.05 15.33 -0.76
CA ARG A 264 -4.30 16.59 -0.58
C ARG A 264 -3.43 16.61 0.67
N ASP A 265 -3.80 15.87 1.71
CA ASP A 265 -3.05 15.78 2.96
C ASP A 265 -1.93 14.74 2.90
N THR A 266 -1.77 14.02 1.79
CA THR A 266 -0.83 12.90 1.65
C THR A 266 0.58 13.28 2.07
N ARG A 267 1.12 14.39 1.59
CA ARG A 267 2.45 14.89 1.93
C ARG A 267 2.59 15.15 3.44
N THR A 268 1.62 15.84 4.03
CA THR A 268 1.62 16.18 5.48
C THR A 268 1.54 14.94 6.35
N VAL A 269 0.66 13.98 5.99
CA VAL A 269 0.50 12.72 6.73
C VAL A 269 1.76 11.87 6.68
N ILE A 270 2.42 11.79 5.51
CA ILE A 270 3.71 11.08 5.40
C ILE A 270 4.77 11.78 6.25
N ALA A 271 4.85 13.11 6.22
CA ALA A 271 5.83 13.87 7.00
C ALA A 271 5.66 13.63 8.51
N ILE A 272 4.43 13.65 9.01
CA ILE A 272 4.11 13.33 10.42
C ILE A 272 4.53 11.89 10.73
N SER A 273 4.19 10.94 9.85
CA SER A 273 4.53 9.53 10.02
C SER A 273 6.05 9.32 10.06
N LEU A 274 6.81 9.96 9.17
CA LEU A 274 8.27 9.95 9.17
C LEU A 274 8.83 10.56 10.46
N SER A 275 8.28 11.69 10.90
CA SER A 275 8.67 12.31 12.16
C SER A 275 8.46 11.37 13.35
N ILE A 276 7.37 10.61 13.37
CA ILE A 276 7.11 9.59 14.40
C ILE A 276 8.10 8.43 14.29
N CYS A 277 8.38 7.93 13.08
CA CYS A 277 9.37 6.88 12.86
C CYS A 277 10.75 7.27 13.41
N HIS A 278 11.15 8.53 13.24
CA HIS A 278 12.41 9.08 13.74
C HIS A 278 12.38 9.47 15.24
N ASN A 279 11.38 9.06 16.02
CA ASN A 279 11.44 9.12 17.48
C ASN A 279 12.48 8.16 18.08
N GLN A 280 12.97 7.24 17.26
CA GLN A 280 14.11 6.37 17.52
C GLN A 280 15.04 6.36 16.31
N ASP A 281 16.23 5.80 16.46
CA ASP A 281 17.13 5.58 15.32
C ASP A 281 16.49 4.58 14.35
N VAL A 282 16.54 4.92 13.06
CA VAL A 282 16.12 4.00 11.99
C VAL A 282 17.29 3.09 11.68
N ALA A 283 17.10 1.78 11.79
CA ALA A 283 18.11 0.79 11.50
C ALA A 283 17.56 -0.32 10.61
N GLY A 284 18.11 -0.44 9.42
CA GLY A 284 17.78 -1.48 8.45
C GLY A 284 18.54 -2.77 8.69
N THR A 285 17.87 -3.90 8.42
CA THR A 285 18.54 -5.20 8.45
C THR A 285 19.63 -5.29 7.38
N LYS A 286 20.70 -5.97 7.68
CA LYS A 286 21.74 -6.35 6.72
C LYS A 286 21.59 -7.83 6.31
N GLU A 287 20.64 -8.54 6.89
CA GLU A 287 20.41 -9.98 6.72
C GLU A 287 18.99 -10.25 6.25
N PHE A 288 18.84 -10.73 5.02
CA PHE A 288 17.54 -11.04 4.40
C PHE A 288 17.23 -12.55 4.34
N GLY A 289 18.00 -13.37 5.03
CA GLY A 289 17.84 -14.82 5.04
C GLY A 289 18.14 -15.45 3.68
N THR A 290 17.67 -16.69 3.53
CA THR A 290 17.89 -17.46 2.28
C THR A 290 16.77 -17.19 1.29
N TRP A 291 17.16 -16.79 0.11
CA TRP A 291 16.25 -16.52 -1.00
C TRP A 291 15.92 -17.79 -1.77
N ARG A 292 14.69 -17.87 -2.25
CA ARG A 292 14.32 -18.94 -3.17
C ARG A 292 15.04 -18.76 -4.51
N MET A 293 15.80 -19.79 -4.92
CA MET A 293 16.61 -19.81 -6.13
C MET A 293 15.80 -20.31 -7.33
#